data_eeca627d3223e67477b930cd38d72ea7
#
_entry.id   eeca627d3223e67477b930cd38d72ea7
#
_cell.length_a   1.000
_cell.length_b   1.000
_cell.length_c   1.000
_cell.angle_alpha   90.00
_cell.angle_beta   90.00
_cell.angle_gamma   90.00
#
_symmetry.space_group_name_H-M   'P 1'
#
loop_
_entity.id
_entity.type
_entity.pdbx_description
1 polymer ?
#
loop_
_entity_poly.entity_id
_entity_poly.type
_entity_poly.pdbx_seq_one_letter_code
_entity_poly.pdbx_strand_id
1 'polypeptide(L)'
;MLNPGAEVNYKWHVGIPLLSHIHASAGASGVSVYDLFADNGVNFNEKLRRAVYNLDRNDYFTINQQLEIISGGFAYGNSYEPNKYLSFGLYQELDAHVYYPKDYAILAYKGNRDNIGRVFDLSDLNGKAELISVLHVGITTKLNKKWTYGFRGKIYSSLLNFKSTNNKGSFVTTEGANNFYNHNFDLDLEFQTSGLASLVDLDNDGQNDWNAKAVKELRKRVLFGGNLGLGLDFGFTYHPKEQWTVTGSVQDLGFIYHTKDVETYTLKGQYTFEGVNPLFPNNGSGQTADEYWQEITDNFEDLFQLDTITKNYVAWRSPKLNGSASYKYGKKVLKECNCTADDSDYLNEVGLQLFAIGRSRRPQFSVSAFYYRRLFSFLSGKITYTADGFSKTNVGIGLSSHIGNVNFYIMADNLFEYQNLAKANYASLQLGFNYIFPMEKK
;
A
#
# COMPACT_ATOMS: atom_id res chain seq x y z
N MET A 1 -1.57 3.84 -14.02
CA MET A 1 -2.66 4.62 -14.70
C MET A 1 -3.85 4.73 -13.77
N LEU A 2 -4.07 5.92 -13.20
CA LEU A 2 -5.10 6.16 -12.18
C LEU A 2 -6.53 6.31 -12.75
N ASN A 3 -6.70 6.63 -14.04
CA ASN A 3 -8.00 6.80 -14.65
C ASN A 3 -8.06 6.06 -16.00
N PRO A 4 -8.83 4.98 -16.14
CA PRO A 4 -9.00 4.29 -17.42
C PRO A 4 -9.74 5.15 -18.47
N GLY A 5 -10.46 6.19 -18.04
CA GLY A 5 -11.11 7.18 -18.91
C GLY A 5 -10.25 8.40 -19.25
N ALA A 6 -8.94 8.34 -19.01
CA ALA A 6 -8.02 9.40 -19.43
C ALA A 6 -7.92 9.47 -20.94
N GLU A 7 -7.88 10.68 -21.50
CA GLU A 7 -7.74 10.88 -22.94
C GLU A 7 -6.37 10.45 -23.43
N VAL A 8 -6.33 9.75 -24.55
CA VAL A 8 -5.11 9.26 -25.18
C VAL A 8 -5.05 9.84 -26.60
N ASN A 9 -3.98 10.62 -26.86
CA ASN A 9 -3.81 11.36 -28.12
C ASN A 9 -2.66 10.82 -29.00
N TYR A 10 -2.30 9.54 -28.83
CA TYR A 10 -1.27 8.88 -29.62
C TYR A 10 -1.79 7.58 -30.26
N LYS A 11 -1.15 7.19 -31.38
CA LYS A 11 -1.54 6.02 -32.17
C LYS A 11 -1.30 4.72 -31.42
N TRP A 12 -0.13 4.58 -30.81
CA TRP A 12 0.23 3.48 -29.96
C TRP A 12 1.34 3.85 -28.97
N HIS A 13 1.43 3.11 -27.90
CA HIS A 13 2.53 3.19 -26.95
C HIS A 13 3.02 1.80 -26.56
N VAL A 14 4.28 1.72 -26.18
CA VAL A 14 4.89 0.54 -25.56
C VAL A 14 5.73 1.00 -24.39
N GLY A 15 5.48 0.42 -23.24
CA GLY A 15 6.31 0.62 -22.05
C GLY A 15 7.63 -0.14 -22.16
N ILE A 16 8.71 0.47 -21.72
CA ILE A 16 9.98 -0.26 -21.58
C ILE A 16 9.82 -1.26 -20.44
N PRO A 17 10.03 -2.57 -20.67
CA PRO A 17 9.83 -3.58 -19.65
C PRO A 17 10.56 -3.25 -18.33
N LEU A 18 9.86 -3.38 -17.20
CA LEU A 18 10.32 -3.06 -15.85
C LEU A 18 10.64 -1.59 -15.57
N LEU A 19 10.62 -0.71 -16.60
CA LEU A 19 10.92 0.71 -16.48
C LEU A 19 9.76 1.62 -16.90
N SER A 20 8.69 1.07 -17.44
CA SER A 20 7.54 1.86 -17.92
C SER A 20 6.80 2.59 -16.82
N HIS A 21 6.74 2.00 -15.63
CA HIS A 21 6.21 2.62 -14.43
C HIS A 21 6.79 1.94 -13.19
N ILE A 22 7.48 2.71 -12.39
CA ILE A 22 7.94 2.32 -11.06
C ILE A 22 7.39 3.34 -10.08
N HIS A 23 6.67 2.89 -9.09
CA HIS A 23 6.21 3.68 -7.96
C HIS A 23 6.60 2.99 -6.67
N ALA A 24 7.14 3.74 -5.73
CA ALA A 24 7.40 3.28 -4.37
C ALA A 24 7.05 4.40 -3.39
N SER A 25 6.39 4.04 -2.32
CA SER A 25 6.08 4.96 -1.23
C SER A 25 6.08 4.25 0.11
N ALA A 26 6.49 4.97 1.14
CA ALA A 26 6.43 4.54 2.52
C ALA A 26 6.00 5.70 3.41
N GLY A 27 5.24 5.40 4.45
CA GLY A 27 4.77 6.42 5.37
C GLY A 27 4.43 5.87 6.76
N ALA A 28 4.59 6.74 7.75
CA ALA A 28 4.19 6.53 9.13
C ALA A 28 3.45 7.77 9.62
N SER A 29 2.18 7.65 10.00
CA SER A 29 1.47 8.77 10.59
C SER A 29 1.88 8.94 12.05
N GLY A 30 2.03 10.18 12.50
CA GLY A 30 2.28 10.52 13.89
C GLY A 30 3.70 10.35 14.42
N VAL A 31 4.62 9.67 13.71
CA VAL A 31 6.03 9.49 14.08
C VAL A 31 6.91 9.40 12.85
N SER A 32 8.08 10.04 12.91
CA SER A 32 9.11 9.90 11.88
C SER A 32 10.32 9.08 12.37
N VAL A 33 11.17 8.63 11.47
CA VAL A 33 12.43 7.98 11.82
C VAL A 33 13.33 8.93 12.62
N TYR A 34 13.29 10.22 12.31
CA TYR A 34 14.02 11.26 13.02
C TYR A 34 13.61 11.38 14.49
N ASP A 35 12.31 11.26 14.78
CA ASP A 35 11.80 11.35 16.16
C ASP A 35 12.39 10.26 17.05
N LEU A 36 12.74 9.12 16.49
CA LEU A 36 13.34 7.99 17.21
C LEU A 36 14.86 8.00 17.19
N PHE A 37 15.49 8.30 16.06
CA PHE A 37 16.92 8.02 15.84
C PHE A 37 17.80 9.27 15.64
N ALA A 38 17.23 10.50 15.66
CA ALA A 38 18.04 11.70 15.51
C ALA A 38 19.08 11.85 16.64
N ASP A 39 20.30 12.24 16.28
CA ASP A 39 21.30 12.66 17.26
C ASP A 39 21.05 14.13 17.66
N ASN A 40 20.20 14.34 18.65
CA ASN A 40 19.77 15.65 19.15
C ASN A 40 19.93 15.82 20.66
N GLY A 41 20.79 14.97 21.28
CA GLY A 41 21.04 14.99 22.71
C GLY A 41 19.93 14.41 23.60
N VAL A 42 18.79 14.01 23.03
CA VAL A 42 17.71 13.33 23.78
C VAL A 42 17.98 11.83 23.80
N ASN A 43 17.90 11.22 24.98
CA ASN A 43 18.09 9.78 25.15
C ASN A 43 17.05 8.98 24.34
N PHE A 44 17.48 7.85 23.75
CA PHE A 44 16.61 6.98 22.93
C PHE A 44 15.38 6.49 23.70
N ASN A 45 15.52 6.11 24.96
CA ASN A 45 14.38 5.67 25.77
C ASN A 45 13.31 6.76 25.94
N GLU A 46 13.73 8.02 26.07
CA GLU A 46 12.80 9.15 26.15
C GLU A 46 12.10 9.39 24.80
N LYS A 47 12.79 9.25 23.68
CA LYS A 47 12.20 9.32 22.34
C LYS A 47 11.19 8.19 22.11
N LEU A 48 11.57 6.97 22.47
CA LEU A 48 10.69 5.81 22.39
C LEU A 48 9.45 5.98 23.27
N ARG A 49 9.64 6.48 24.51
CA ARG A 49 8.53 6.81 25.40
C ARG A 49 7.56 7.80 24.77
N ARG A 50 8.09 8.87 24.17
CA ARG A 50 7.26 9.87 23.48
C ARG A 50 6.48 9.25 22.33
N ALA A 51 7.12 8.44 21.49
CA ALA A 51 6.46 7.75 20.38
C ALA A 51 5.35 6.82 20.89
N VAL A 52 5.64 5.96 21.88
CA VAL A 52 4.67 4.99 22.45
C VAL A 52 3.42 5.67 22.99
N TYR A 53 3.57 6.82 23.68
CA TYR A 53 2.43 7.49 24.29
C TYR A 53 1.72 8.52 23.40
N ASN A 54 2.44 9.16 22.47
CA ASN A 54 1.87 10.20 21.61
C ASN A 54 1.12 9.63 20.40
N LEU A 55 1.57 8.48 19.87
CA LEU A 55 0.85 7.82 18.78
C LEU A 55 -0.57 7.44 19.21
N ASP A 56 -1.52 7.64 18.29
CA ASP A 56 -2.91 7.27 18.44
C ASP A 56 -3.17 5.89 17.81
N ARG A 57 -4.19 5.18 18.27
CA ARG A 57 -4.63 3.90 17.70
C ARG A 57 -5.08 3.98 16.23
N ASN A 58 -5.33 5.19 15.71
CA ASN A 58 -5.64 5.43 14.31
C ASN A 58 -4.41 5.78 13.47
N ASP A 59 -3.25 5.96 14.11
CA ASP A 59 -2.00 6.09 13.39
C ASP A 59 -1.66 4.78 12.68
N TYR A 60 -0.97 4.88 11.57
CA TYR A 60 -0.72 3.73 10.71
C TYR A 60 0.61 3.86 9.98
N PHE A 61 1.15 2.69 9.64
CA PHE A 61 2.32 2.53 8.79
C PHE A 61 1.88 1.95 7.46
N THR A 62 2.45 2.42 6.36
CA THR A 62 2.13 1.91 5.02
C THR A 62 3.36 1.82 4.16
N ILE A 63 3.36 0.79 3.31
CA ILE A 63 4.34 0.62 2.23
C ILE A 63 3.55 0.26 0.98
N ASN A 64 3.79 1.00 -0.10
CA ASN A 64 3.19 0.69 -1.39
C ASN A 64 4.29 0.67 -2.46
N GLN A 65 4.21 -0.30 -3.36
CA GLN A 65 5.08 -0.39 -4.52
C GLN A 65 4.26 -0.86 -5.71
N GLN A 66 4.51 -0.28 -6.87
CA GLN A 66 3.97 -0.74 -8.14
C GLN A 66 5.09 -0.77 -9.18
N LEU A 67 5.24 -1.92 -9.82
CA LEU A 67 6.22 -2.15 -10.87
C LEU A 67 5.54 -2.67 -12.13
N GLU A 68 5.57 -1.92 -13.20
CA GLU A 68 5.02 -2.36 -14.47
C GLU A 68 6.02 -3.24 -15.21
N ILE A 69 5.64 -4.48 -15.46
CA ILE A 69 6.49 -5.49 -16.12
C ILE A 69 6.42 -5.30 -17.64
N ILE A 70 5.21 -5.18 -18.16
CA ILE A 70 4.94 -4.96 -19.59
C ILE A 70 3.69 -4.10 -19.70
N SER A 71 3.71 -3.12 -20.61
CA SER A 71 2.51 -2.35 -20.97
C SER A 71 2.52 -1.96 -22.44
N GLY A 72 1.34 -1.78 -22.97
CA GLY A 72 1.15 -1.34 -24.33
C GLY A 72 -0.30 -0.96 -24.64
N GLY A 73 -0.48 -0.36 -25.79
CA GLY A 73 -1.82 -0.04 -26.25
C GLY A 73 -1.80 0.63 -27.63
N PHE A 74 -2.95 0.63 -28.27
CA PHE A 74 -3.12 1.20 -29.58
C PHE A 74 -4.52 1.78 -29.81
N ALA A 75 -4.57 2.83 -30.61
CA ALA A 75 -5.80 3.46 -31.06
C ALA A 75 -6.46 2.64 -32.17
N TYR A 76 -7.78 2.51 -32.14
CA TYR A 76 -8.57 1.83 -33.15
C TYR A 76 -9.95 2.48 -33.33
N GLY A 77 -10.68 2.06 -34.33
CA GLY A 77 -12.00 2.59 -34.66
C GLY A 77 -12.05 3.26 -36.04
N ASN A 78 -12.50 4.50 -36.11
CA ASN A 78 -12.60 5.21 -37.38
C ASN A 78 -11.21 5.45 -37.98
N SER A 79 -11.05 5.14 -39.29
CA SER A 79 -9.76 5.24 -39.98
C SER A 79 -9.18 6.68 -40.04
N TYR A 80 -10.05 7.70 -39.96
CA TYR A 80 -9.64 9.11 -40.02
C TYR A 80 -9.38 9.75 -38.63
N GLU A 81 -10.18 9.33 -37.64
CA GLU A 81 -10.09 9.85 -36.28
C GLU A 81 -10.41 8.72 -35.31
N PRO A 82 -9.41 7.92 -34.91
CA PRO A 82 -9.62 6.84 -33.95
C PRO A 82 -10.21 7.38 -32.65
N ASN A 83 -11.39 6.88 -32.29
CA ASN A 83 -12.10 7.31 -31.10
C ASN A 83 -12.04 6.30 -29.94
N LYS A 84 -11.33 5.20 -30.15
CA LYS A 84 -11.16 4.14 -29.17
C LYS A 84 -9.68 3.82 -28.97
N TYR A 85 -9.33 3.44 -27.76
CA TYR A 85 -7.99 3.03 -27.41
C TYR A 85 -8.03 1.74 -26.60
N LEU A 86 -7.31 0.71 -27.05
CA LEU A 86 -7.09 -0.53 -26.30
C LEU A 86 -5.78 -0.44 -25.55
N SER A 87 -5.79 -0.72 -24.27
CA SER A 87 -4.59 -0.82 -23.43
C SER A 87 -4.53 -2.19 -22.76
N PHE A 88 -3.31 -2.69 -22.56
CA PHE A 88 -3.05 -3.93 -21.84
C PHE A 88 -1.75 -3.82 -21.07
N GLY A 89 -1.60 -4.63 -20.03
CA GLY A 89 -0.37 -4.66 -19.28
C GLY A 89 -0.38 -5.71 -18.16
N LEU A 90 0.81 -5.95 -17.66
CA LEU A 90 1.09 -6.77 -16.49
C LEU A 90 1.92 -5.92 -15.53
N TYR A 91 1.45 -5.75 -14.30
CA TYR A 91 2.20 -5.09 -13.25
C TYR A 91 2.16 -5.88 -11.94
N GLN A 92 3.11 -5.61 -11.08
CA GLN A 92 3.18 -6.11 -9.72
C GLN A 92 2.86 -5.00 -8.74
N GLU A 93 2.08 -5.31 -7.72
CA GLU A 93 1.67 -4.36 -6.68
C GLU A 93 1.90 -4.98 -5.30
N LEU A 94 2.62 -4.25 -4.45
CA LEU A 94 2.69 -4.48 -3.02
C LEU A 94 1.88 -3.38 -2.34
N ASP A 95 0.92 -3.75 -1.50
CA ASP A 95 0.19 -2.83 -0.64
C ASP A 95 0.16 -3.40 0.78
N ALA A 96 0.82 -2.72 1.71
CA ALA A 96 0.86 -3.10 3.11
C ALA A 96 0.48 -1.91 3.99
N HIS A 97 -0.35 -2.16 5.00
CA HIS A 97 -0.65 -1.19 6.03
C HIS A 97 -0.92 -1.89 7.35
N VAL A 98 -0.47 -1.27 8.46
CA VAL A 98 -0.65 -1.73 9.83
C VAL A 98 -1.03 -0.54 10.70
N TYR A 99 -2.10 -0.66 11.47
CA TYR A 99 -2.46 0.34 12.46
C TYR A 99 -1.62 0.19 13.71
N TYR A 100 -1.39 1.30 14.40
CA TYR A 100 -0.57 1.33 15.61
C TYR A 100 -1.29 0.63 16.78
N PRO A 101 -0.74 -0.48 17.30
CA PRO A 101 -1.35 -1.23 18.40
C PRO A 101 -0.94 -0.61 19.75
N LYS A 102 -1.54 0.52 20.11
CA LYS A 102 -1.11 1.38 21.22
C LYS A 102 -0.95 0.65 22.55
N ASP A 103 -1.95 -0.10 22.97
CA ASP A 103 -1.92 -0.76 24.26
C ASP A 103 -0.91 -1.93 24.31
N TYR A 104 -0.70 -2.63 23.17
CA TYR A 104 0.41 -3.59 23.04
C TYR A 104 1.77 -2.90 23.19
N ALA A 105 1.94 -1.74 22.56
CA ALA A 105 3.18 -0.99 22.64
C ALA A 105 3.47 -0.47 24.07
N ILE A 106 2.43 -0.02 24.78
CA ILE A 106 2.56 0.39 26.18
C ILE A 106 2.93 -0.81 27.06
N LEU A 107 2.30 -1.96 26.88
CA LEU A 107 2.62 -3.19 27.60
C LEU A 107 4.05 -3.65 27.33
N ALA A 108 4.47 -3.65 26.07
CA ALA A 108 5.84 -4.03 25.70
C ALA A 108 6.90 -3.07 26.23
N TYR A 109 6.60 -1.76 26.26
CA TYR A 109 7.55 -0.73 26.72
C TYR A 109 7.65 -0.63 28.25
N LYS A 110 6.50 -0.61 28.95
CA LYS A 110 6.44 -0.31 30.38
C LYS A 110 6.10 -1.52 31.23
N GLY A 111 5.55 -2.55 30.64
CA GLY A 111 4.98 -3.68 31.37
C GLY A 111 3.69 -3.31 32.10
N ASN A 112 3.25 -4.20 32.95
CA ASN A 112 1.99 -4.08 33.68
C ASN A 112 2.13 -3.63 35.14
N ARG A 113 3.36 -3.52 35.66
CA ARG A 113 3.64 -3.22 37.08
C ARG A 113 2.92 -1.98 37.61
N ASP A 114 2.95 -0.88 36.85
CA ASP A 114 2.32 0.39 37.24
C ASP A 114 0.89 0.53 36.74
N ASN A 115 0.33 -0.55 36.16
CA ASN A 115 -0.97 -0.58 35.49
C ASN A 115 -1.90 -1.67 36.07
N ILE A 116 -1.73 -2.04 37.35
CA ILE A 116 -2.59 -3.04 38.00
C ILE A 116 -4.03 -2.53 38.03
N GLY A 117 -4.98 -3.36 37.63
CA GLY A 117 -6.38 -3.01 37.50
C GLY A 117 -6.75 -2.25 36.22
N ARG A 118 -5.75 -1.81 35.42
CA ARG A 118 -6.02 -1.19 34.11
C ARG A 118 -6.36 -2.27 33.08
N VAL A 119 -7.47 -2.07 32.37
CA VAL A 119 -7.81 -2.87 31.20
C VAL A 119 -7.12 -2.29 29.99
N PHE A 120 -6.30 -3.09 29.31
CA PHE A 120 -5.65 -2.76 28.03
C PHE A 120 -6.53 -3.29 26.89
N ASP A 121 -6.78 -2.45 25.89
CA ASP A 121 -7.52 -2.80 24.69
C ASP A 121 -6.61 -3.46 23.66
N LEU A 122 -6.76 -4.75 23.42
CA LEU A 122 -5.97 -5.51 22.46
C LEU A 122 -6.62 -5.57 21.06
N SER A 123 -7.68 -4.82 20.81
CA SER A 123 -8.39 -4.80 19.51
C SER A 123 -7.65 -4.01 18.42
N ASP A 124 -6.58 -3.30 18.77
CA ASP A 124 -5.88 -2.40 17.84
C ASP A 124 -4.88 -3.09 16.89
N LEU A 125 -4.55 -4.36 17.12
CA LEU A 125 -3.68 -5.13 16.22
C LEU A 125 -4.39 -5.43 14.90
N ASN A 126 -4.32 -4.53 13.94
CA ASN A 126 -4.99 -4.65 12.66
C ASN A 126 -4.06 -4.29 11.51
N GLY A 127 -3.96 -5.18 10.54
CA GLY A 127 -3.12 -4.99 9.37
C GLY A 127 -3.58 -5.79 8.17
N LYS A 128 -3.11 -5.35 7.01
CA LYS A 128 -3.24 -6.06 5.73
C LYS A 128 -1.98 -5.86 4.94
N ALA A 129 -1.47 -6.92 4.34
CA ALA A 129 -0.38 -6.88 3.37
C ALA A 129 -0.69 -7.81 2.21
N GLU A 130 -0.52 -7.35 1.00
CA GLU A 130 -0.74 -8.15 -0.20
C GLU A 130 0.31 -7.85 -1.26
N LEU A 131 0.87 -8.90 -1.83
CA LEU A 131 1.74 -8.86 -3.01
C LEU A 131 1.02 -9.60 -4.13
N ILE A 132 0.69 -8.88 -5.20
CA ILE A 132 -0.09 -9.43 -6.32
C ILE A 132 0.56 -9.07 -7.66
N SER A 133 0.32 -9.92 -8.65
CA SER A 133 0.48 -9.59 -10.06
C SER A 133 -0.88 -9.31 -10.70
N VAL A 134 -0.96 -8.31 -11.54
CA VAL A 134 -2.20 -7.86 -12.17
C VAL A 134 -2.05 -7.83 -13.67
N LEU A 135 -2.75 -8.71 -14.35
CA LEU A 135 -2.94 -8.64 -15.79
C LEU A 135 -4.19 -7.81 -16.08
N HIS A 136 -4.09 -6.82 -16.95
CA HIS A 136 -5.23 -5.97 -17.28
C HIS A 136 -5.39 -5.73 -18.77
N VAL A 137 -6.65 -5.53 -19.16
CA VAL A 137 -7.04 -5.06 -20.49
C VAL A 137 -8.06 -3.94 -20.29
N GLY A 138 -7.86 -2.81 -20.97
CA GLY A 138 -8.71 -1.64 -20.85
C GLY A 138 -9.12 -1.10 -22.22
N ILE A 139 -10.32 -0.54 -22.28
CA ILE A 139 -10.86 0.16 -23.45
C ILE A 139 -11.22 1.57 -23.00
N THR A 140 -10.68 2.56 -23.69
CA THR A 140 -11.06 3.97 -23.56
C THR A 140 -11.82 4.37 -24.83
N THR A 141 -12.94 5.07 -24.70
CA THR A 141 -13.78 5.51 -25.79
C THR A 141 -14.09 7.00 -25.66
N LYS A 142 -13.73 7.77 -26.68
CA LYS A 142 -14.13 9.18 -26.83
C LYS A 142 -15.49 9.22 -27.52
N LEU A 143 -16.55 9.51 -26.77
CA LEU A 143 -17.90 9.59 -27.31
C LEU A 143 -18.11 10.84 -28.15
N ASN A 144 -17.59 11.96 -27.68
CA ASN A 144 -17.67 13.25 -28.35
C ASN A 144 -16.55 14.18 -27.81
N LYS A 145 -16.54 15.44 -28.23
CA LYS A 145 -15.53 16.44 -27.77
C LYS A 145 -15.57 16.72 -26.27
N LYS A 146 -16.64 16.32 -25.56
CA LYS A 146 -16.82 16.60 -24.12
C LYS A 146 -16.61 15.38 -23.24
N TRP A 147 -16.85 14.17 -23.72
CA TRP A 147 -16.91 12.98 -22.89
C TRP A 147 -16.01 11.87 -23.42
N THR A 148 -15.17 11.37 -22.54
CA THR A 148 -14.35 10.17 -22.71
C THR A 148 -14.61 9.23 -21.54
N TYR A 149 -14.87 7.95 -21.80
CA TYR A 149 -15.07 6.91 -20.79
C TYR A 149 -14.03 5.81 -20.98
N GLY A 150 -13.68 5.18 -19.88
CA GLY A 150 -12.81 4.02 -19.90
C GLY A 150 -13.25 2.94 -18.96
N PHE A 151 -12.99 1.73 -19.37
CA PHE A 151 -13.25 0.49 -18.64
C PHE A 151 -11.99 -0.36 -18.65
N ARG A 152 -11.67 -1.02 -17.53
CA ARG A 152 -10.54 -1.94 -17.45
C ARG A 152 -10.93 -3.18 -16.68
N GLY A 153 -10.77 -4.36 -17.31
CA GLY A 153 -10.85 -5.65 -16.66
C GLY A 153 -9.48 -6.06 -16.13
N LYS A 154 -9.46 -6.69 -14.97
CA LYS A 154 -8.25 -7.13 -14.27
C LYS A 154 -8.38 -8.59 -13.87
N ILE A 155 -7.28 -9.35 -14.03
CA ILE A 155 -7.09 -10.66 -13.42
C ILE A 155 -5.96 -10.50 -12.40
N TYR A 156 -6.25 -10.86 -11.18
CA TYR A 156 -5.28 -10.85 -10.07
C TYR A 156 -4.66 -12.24 -9.90
N SER A 157 -3.37 -12.29 -9.63
CA SER A 157 -2.66 -13.47 -9.14
C SER A 157 -1.95 -13.10 -7.86
N SER A 158 -2.43 -13.58 -6.71
CA SER A 158 -1.84 -13.27 -5.41
C SER A 158 -0.63 -14.15 -5.15
N LEU A 159 0.49 -13.51 -4.84
CA LEU A 159 1.73 -14.17 -4.44
C LEU A 159 1.75 -14.39 -2.93
N LEU A 160 1.37 -13.33 -2.19
CA LEU A 160 1.31 -13.31 -0.73
C LEU A 160 0.10 -12.50 -0.29
N ASN A 161 -0.57 -12.96 0.76
CA ASN A 161 -1.63 -12.23 1.44
C ASN A 161 -1.54 -12.45 2.95
N PHE A 162 -1.69 -11.37 3.70
CA PHE A 162 -1.89 -11.35 5.13
C PHE A 162 -3.02 -10.38 5.45
N LYS A 163 -3.95 -10.77 6.29
CA LYS A 163 -5.07 -9.93 6.69
C LYS A 163 -5.55 -10.27 8.09
N SER A 164 -5.70 -9.27 8.94
CA SER A 164 -6.47 -9.38 10.18
C SER A 164 -7.96 -9.35 9.88
N THR A 165 -8.70 -10.33 10.34
CA THR A 165 -10.15 -10.47 10.09
C THR A 165 -10.99 -10.21 11.32
N ASN A 166 -10.50 -10.62 12.48
CA ASN A 166 -11.13 -10.33 13.76
C ASN A 166 -10.07 -9.90 14.77
N ASN A 167 -10.33 -8.79 15.44
CA ASN A 167 -9.41 -8.23 16.44
C ASN A 167 -10.25 -7.72 17.61
N LYS A 168 -10.46 -8.59 18.60
CA LYS A 168 -11.08 -8.23 19.86
C LYS A 168 -10.23 -8.81 20.96
N GLY A 169 -10.04 -8.07 22.02
CA GLY A 169 -9.31 -8.59 23.14
C GLY A 169 -9.04 -7.55 24.22
N SER A 170 -8.80 -8.05 25.39
CA SER A 170 -8.39 -7.25 26.53
C SER A 170 -7.36 -8.00 27.38
N PHE A 171 -6.56 -7.24 28.07
CA PHE A 171 -5.62 -7.71 29.07
C PHE A 171 -5.76 -6.88 30.34
N VAL A 172 -5.83 -7.56 31.50
CA VAL A 172 -5.84 -6.91 32.80
C VAL A 172 -5.04 -7.71 33.82
N THR A 173 -4.24 -7.01 34.59
CA THR A 173 -3.55 -7.59 35.76
C THR A 173 -4.32 -7.25 37.02
N THR A 174 -4.67 -8.25 37.80
CA THR A 174 -5.37 -8.12 39.07
C THR A 174 -4.55 -8.75 40.19
N GLU A 175 -4.88 -8.44 41.43
CA GLU A 175 -4.31 -9.12 42.59
C GLU A 175 -4.79 -10.58 42.62
N GLY A 176 -3.89 -11.51 42.88
CA GLY A 176 -4.16 -12.94 42.93
C GLY A 176 -4.20 -13.46 44.36
N ALA A 177 -4.89 -14.58 44.59
CA ALA A 177 -5.01 -15.16 45.92
C ALA A 177 -3.74 -15.90 46.42
N ASN A 178 -3.06 -16.59 45.50
CA ASN A 178 -1.88 -17.43 45.82
C ASN A 178 -0.56 -16.81 45.36
N ASN A 179 -0.58 -16.15 44.22
CA ASN A 179 0.52 -15.34 43.70
C ASN A 179 0.10 -13.88 43.74
N PHE A 180 1.07 -12.97 43.79
CA PHE A 180 0.80 -11.56 43.97
C PHE A 180 -0.07 -10.96 42.85
N TYR A 181 -0.11 -11.57 41.65
CA TYR A 181 -0.84 -11.04 40.49
C TYR A 181 -1.35 -12.13 39.57
N ASN A 182 -2.55 -11.92 39.03
CA ASN A 182 -3.16 -12.70 37.98
C ASN A 182 -3.18 -11.85 36.70
N HIS A 183 -2.69 -12.41 35.61
CA HIS A 183 -2.71 -11.81 34.27
C HIS A 183 -3.84 -12.44 33.45
N ASN A 184 -4.92 -11.69 33.27
CA ASN A 184 -6.10 -12.19 32.59
C ASN A 184 -6.15 -11.66 31.19
N PHE A 185 -6.26 -12.55 30.21
CA PHE A 185 -6.45 -12.27 28.80
C PHE A 185 -7.84 -12.73 28.39
N ASP A 186 -8.56 -11.89 27.63
CA ASP A 186 -9.77 -12.25 26.90
C ASP A 186 -9.51 -11.93 25.44
N LEU A 187 -9.37 -12.94 24.59
CA LEU A 187 -8.89 -12.80 23.22
C LEU A 187 -9.86 -13.43 22.23
N ASP A 188 -10.11 -12.76 21.12
CA ASP A 188 -10.79 -13.25 19.93
C ASP A 188 -10.10 -12.62 18.70
N LEU A 189 -8.93 -13.19 18.34
CA LEU A 189 -8.06 -12.72 17.27
C LEU A 189 -8.09 -13.74 16.14
N GLU A 190 -8.20 -13.25 14.90
CA GLU A 190 -8.13 -14.08 13.70
C GLU A 190 -7.29 -13.39 12.62
N PHE A 191 -6.35 -14.14 12.06
CA PHE A 191 -5.53 -13.74 10.93
C PHE A 191 -5.68 -14.75 9.80
N GLN A 192 -5.78 -14.26 8.59
CA GLN A 192 -5.78 -15.08 7.38
C GLN A 192 -4.52 -14.81 6.58
N THR A 193 -3.87 -15.88 6.15
CA THR A 193 -2.68 -15.82 5.30
C THR A 193 -2.87 -16.65 4.05
N SER A 194 -2.15 -16.32 3.01
CA SER A 194 -1.92 -17.21 1.89
C SER A 194 -0.55 -16.96 1.26
N GLY A 195 0.09 -18.04 0.84
CA GLY A 195 1.40 -17.99 0.23
C GLY A 195 2.56 -17.86 1.23
N LEU A 196 2.31 -17.82 2.53
CA LEU A 196 3.36 -17.67 3.56
C LEU A 196 3.86 -19.01 4.10
N ALA A 197 2.98 -19.98 4.35
CA ALA A 197 3.34 -21.25 4.99
C ALA A 197 4.45 -21.97 4.21
N SER A 198 4.29 -22.13 2.91
CA SER A 198 5.30 -22.77 2.05
C SER A 198 6.65 -22.01 1.98
N LEU A 199 6.69 -20.71 2.31
CA LEU A 199 7.95 -19.95 2.41
C LEU A 199 8.63 -20.16 3.75
N VAL A 200 7.86 -20.29 4.84
CA VAL A 200 8.36 -20.62 6.17
C VAL A 200 8.94 -22.03 6.18
N ASP A 201 8.26 -22.99 5.55
CA ASP A 201 8.75 -24.38 5.43
C ASP A 201 10.10 -24.47 4.71
N LEU A 202 10.38 -23.56 3.76
CA LEU A 202 11.68 -23.47 3.10
C LEU A 202 12.82 -23.03 4.02
N ASP A 203 12.51 -22.26 5.07
CA ASP A 203 13.49 -21.81 6.06
C ASP A 203 13.86 -22.93 7.04
N ASN A 204 12.92 -23.83 7.30
CA ASN A 204 13.08 -24.94 8.25
C ASN A 204 13.86 -26.14 7.69
N ASP A 205 14.24 -26.16 6.40
CA ASP A 205 14.97 -27.27 5.79
C ASP A 205 16.48 -27.32 6.11
N GLY A 206 16.99 -26.33 6.85
CA GLY A 206 18.37 -26.26 7.32
C GLY A 206 19.42 -25.95 6.24
N GLN A 207 18.99 -25.55 5.03
CA GLN A 207 19.87 -25.19 3.92
C GLN A 207 19.97 -23.67 3.78
N ASN A 208 21.16 -23.12 3.58
CA ASN A 208 21.42 -21.67 3.43
C ASN A 208 20.98 -21.08 2.06
N ASP A 209 20.05 -21.70 1.34
CA ASP A 209 19.60 -21.29 0.01
C ASP A 209 18.15 -20.74 0.00
N TRP A 210 17.60 -20.40 1.16
CA TRP A 210 16.24 -19.87 1.32
C TRP A 210 15.88 -18.80 0.29
N ASN A 211 16.75 -17.80 0.08
CA ASN A 211 16.50 -16.72 -0.87
C ASN A 211 16.24 -17.22 -2.29
N ALA A 212 17.02 -18.20 -2.76
CA ALA A 212 16.87 -18.74 -4.11
C ALA A 212 15.58 -19.57 -4.26
N LYS A 213 15.26 -20.37 -3.25
CA LYS A 213 14.03 -21.18 -3.18
C LYS A 213 12.80 -20.30 -3.10
N ALA A 214 12.78 -19.28 -2.23
CA ALA A 214 11.69 -18.32 -2.08
C ALA A 214 11.42 -17.55 -3.38
N VAL A 215 12.47 -17.03 -4.05
CA VAL A 215 12.34 -16.36 -5.36
C VAL A 215 11.77 -17.30 -6.41
N LYS A 216 12.20 -18.55 -6.46
CA LYS A 216 11.68 -19.56 -7.39
C LYS A 216 10.20 -19.84 -7.14
N GLU A 217 9.79 -19.95 -5.88
CA GLU A 217 8.40 -20.20 -5.51
C GLU A 217 7.52 -18.99 -5.85
N LEU A 218 7.94 -17.78 -5.51
CA LEU A 218 7.22 -16.57 -5.87
C LEU A 218 7.06 -16.37 -7.38
N ARG A 219 8.11 -16.69 -8.18
CA ARG A 219 8.03 -16.61 -9.64
C ARG A 219 6.94 -17.52 -10.23
N LYS A 220 6.70 -18.70 -9.68
CA LYS A 220 5.61 -19.59 -10.11
C LYS A 220 4.24 -18.96 -9.93
N ARG A 221 4.08 -18.04 -8.97
CA ARG A 221 2.83 -17.38 -8.62
C ARG A 221 2.55 -16.10 -9.40
N VAL A 222 3.50 -15.57 -10.16
CA VAL A 222 3.38 -14.30 -10.90
C VAL A 222 2.23 -14.32 -11.91
N LEU A 223 2.07 -15.43 -12.66
CA LEU A 223 1.00 -15.58 -13.66
C LEU A 223 0.20 -16.84 -13.34
N PHE A 224 -1.08 -16.73 -13.04
CA PHE A 224 -2.04 -17.83 -12.85
C PHE A 224 -1.63 -18.94 -11.87
N GLY A 225 -0.40 -18.95 -11.37
CA GLY A 225 0.08 -19.95 -10.41
C GLY A 225 -0.30 -19.66 -8.96
N GLY A 226 -0.57 -18.39 -8.62
CA GLY A 226 -1.05 -17.96 -7.31
C GLY A 226 -2.55 -18.15 -7.10
N ASN A 227 -3.08 -17.48 -6.09
CA ASN A 227 -4.51 -17.40 -5.86
C ASN A 227 -5.14 -16.36 -6.79
N LEU A 228 -6.19 -16.73 -7.51
CA LEU A 228 -6.74 -15.92 -8.59
C LEU A 228 -7.91 -15.05 -8.14
N GLY A 229 -8.05 -13.93 -8.80
CA GLY A 229 -9.13 -12.97 -8.59
C GLY A 229 -9.49 -12.18 -9.82
N LEU A 230 -10.59 -11.45 -9.74
CA LEU A 230 -11.10 -10.59 -10.80
C LEU A 230 -11.34 -9.18 -10.26
N GLY A 231 -11.16 -8.19 -11.11
CA GLY A 231 -11.42 -6.80 -10.78
C GLY A 231 -11.80 -5.96 -11.98
N LEU A 232 -12.42 -4.83 -11.67
CA LEU A 232 -12.88 -3.85 -12.65
C LEU A 232 -12.46 -2.46 -12.21
N ASP A 233 -12.07 -1.65 -13.19
CA ASP A 233 -11.89 -0.21 -13.03
C ASP A 233 -12.82 0.50 -14.00
N PHE A 234 -13.32 1.65 -13.59
CA PHE A 234 -14.10 2.54 -14.40
C PHE A 234 -13.59 3.98 -14.26
N GLY A 235 -13.66 4.76 -15.32
CA GLY A 235 -13.28 6.16 -15.27
C GLY A 235 -13.82 6.98 -16.41
N PHE A 236 -13.78 8.30 -16.22
CA PHE A 236 -14.23 9.26 -17.22
C PHE A 236 -13.39 10.54 -17.21
N THR A 237 -13.43 11.23 -18.33
CA THR A 237 -12.99 12.63 -18.51
C THR A 237 -14.13 13.42 -19.13
N TYR A 238 -14.41 14.58 -18.54
CA TYR A 238 -15.47 15.49 -18.99
C TYR A 238 -14.94 16.91 -19.17
N HIS A 239 -15.21 17.51 -20.31
CA HIS A 239 -14.90 18.89 -20.65
C HIS A 239 -16.18 19.73 -20.72
N PRO A 240 -16.62 20.36 -19.59
CA PRO A 240 -17.78 21.26 -19.63
C PRO A 240 -17.57 22.43 -20.59
N LYS A 241 -16.34 22.95 -20.62
CA LYS A 241 -15.81 23.94 -21.56
C LYS A 241 -14.40 23.53 -21.96
N GLU A 242 -13.87 24.10 -23.05
CA GLU A 242 -12.52 23.78 -23.56
C GLU A 242 -11.42 23.92 -22.52
N GLN A 243 -11.49 24.93 -21.64
CA GLN A 243 -10.51 25.19 -20.60
C GLN A 243 -10.70 24.31 -19.36
N TRP A 244 -11.88 23.72 -19.15
CA TRP A 244 -12.19 22.95 -17.96
C TRP A 244 -12.10 21.45 -18.23
N THR A 245 -11.43 20.76 -17.34
CA THR A 245 -11.35 19.30 -17.35
C THR A 245 -11.77 18.77 -16.00
N VAL A 246 -12.75 17.86 -15.99
CA VAL A 246 -13.19 17.14 -14.79
C VAL A 246 -12.96 15.66 -15.03
N THR A 247 -12.31 14.97 -14.09
CA THR A 247 -12.08 13.53 -14.20
C THR A 247 -12.59 12.81 -12.98
N GLY A 248 -12.99 11.56 -13.16
CA GLY A 248 -13.32 10.67 -12.05
C GLY A 248 -12.99 9.23 -12.40
N SER A 249 -12.57 8.46 -11.39
CA SER A 249 -12.36 7.03 -11.55
C SER A 249 -12.58 6.26 -10.26
N VAL A 250 -13.02 5.02 -10.42
CA VAL A 250 -13.07 4.00 -9.38
C VAL A 250 -12.21 2.84 -9.85
N GLN A 251 -11.33 2.37 -8.98
CA GLN A 251 -10.38 1.31 -9.31
C GLN A 251 -10.41 0.21 -8.25
N ASP A 252 -9.95 -0.98 -8.68
CA ASP A 252 -9.82 -2.15 -7.82
C ASP A 252 -11.14 -2.61 -7.18
N LEU A 253 -12.27 -2.45 -7.92
CA LEU A 253 -13.53 -3.12 -7.58
C LEU A 253 -13.39 -4.60 -7.87
N GLY A 254 -12.88 -5.36 -6.91
CA GLY A 254 -12.57 -6.77 -7.16
C GLY A 254 -12.29 -7.57 -5.89
N PHE A 255 -12.06 -8.85 -6.11
CA PHE A 255 -11.76 -9.81 -5.06
C PHE A 255 -10.74 -10.85 -5.53
N ILE A 256 -10.11 -11.52 -4.59
CA ILE A 256 -9.23 -12.66 -4.81
C ILE A 256 -9.76 -13.83 -3.98
N TYR A 257 -9.88 -14.99 -4.62
CA TYR A 257 -10.27 -16.23 -3.95
C TYR A 257 -9.02 -17.04 -3.60
N HIS A 258 -8.76 -17.14 -2.30
CA HIS A 258 -7.58 -17.82 -1.75
C HIS A 258 -7.91 -19.28 -1.46
N THR A 259 -7.21 -20.19 -2.15
CA THR A 259 -7.38 -21.65 -2.06
C THR A 259 -6.08 -22.40 -1.93
N LYS A 260 -4.96 -21.77 -2.27
CA LYS A 260 -3.63 -22.35 -2.26
C LYS A 260 -2.80 -21.77 -1.14
N ASP A 261 -2.13 -22.63 -0.38
CA ASP A 261 -1.22 -22.25 0.70
C ASP A 261 -1.90 -21.27 1.67
N VAL A 262 -3.11 -21.66 2.13
CA VAL A 262 -4.00 -20.83 2.96
C VAL A 262 -4.02 -21.35 4.38
N GLU A 263 -3.88 -20.43 5.31
CA GLU A 263 -3.99 -20.69 6.74
C GLU A 263 -4.81 -19.61 7.42
N THR A 264 -5.63 -20.01 8.36
CA THR A 264 -6.35 -19.12 9.25
C THR A 264 -5.90 -19.45 10.66
N TYR A 265 -5.29 -18.48 11.31
CA TYR A 265 -4.83 -18.56 12.68
C TYR A 265 -5.85 -17.91 13.59
N THR A 266 -6.33 -18.68 14.57
CA THR A 266 -7.31 -18.19 15.53
C THR A 266 -6.77 -18.36 16.94
N LEU A 267 -6.82 -17.27 17.72
CA LEU A 267 -6.52 -17.26 19.14
C LEU A 267 -7.75 -16.74 19.86
N LYS A 268 -8.53 -17.65 20.46
CA LYS A 268 -9.80 -17.33 21.07
C LYS A 268 -9.96 -18.01 22.41
N GLY A 269 -10.26 -17.23 23.43
CA GLY A 269 -10.54 -17.75 24.77
C GLY A 269 -10.18 -16.77 25.87
N GLN A 270 -10.43 -17.22 27.08
CA GLN A 270 -10.02 -16.52 28.30
C GLN A 270 -8.87 -17.30 28.92
N TYR A 271 -7.77 -16.62 29.14
CA TYR A 271 -6.54 -17.19 29.67
C TYR A 271 -6.15 -16.44 30.94
N THR A 272 -5.85 -17.16 31.99
CA THR A 272 -5.32 -16.58 33.22
C THR A 272 -3.94 -17.15 33.48
N PHE A 273 -2.96 -16.28 33.53
CA PHE A 273 -1.59 -16.63 33.90
C PHE A 273 -1.28 -16.07 35.28
N GLU A 274 -1.02 -16.96 36.22
CA GLU A 274 -0.77 -16.62 37.64
C GLU A 274 0.72 -16.41 37.98
N GLY A 275 1.58 -16.33 36.94
CA GLY A 275 3.02 -16.23 37.10
C GLY A 275 3.68 -17.60 37.18
N VAL A 276 5.00 -17.55 37.30
CA VAL A 276 5.86 -18.72 37.40
C VAL A 276 6.23 -18.94 38.88
N ASN A 277 6.08 -20.14 39.37
CA ASN A 277 6.57 -20.50 40.71
C ASN A 277 8.00 -21.07 40.56
N PRO A 278 9.05 -20.31 40.83
CA PRO A 278 10.40 -20.77 40.58
C PRO A 278 10.75 -21.91 41.52
N LEU A 279 10.82 -23.12 41.02
CA LEU A 279 11.40 -24.25 41.67
C LEU A 279 12.92 -24.19 41.47
N PHE A 280 13.64 -24.06 42.53
CA PHE A 280 15.09 -24.10 42.45
C PHE A 280 15.58 -25.55 42.40
N PRO A 281 16.62 -25.92 41.61
CA PRO A 281 17.00 -27.29 41.28
C PRO A 281 17.42 -28.19 42.47
N ASN A 282 17.30 -27.75 43.71
CA ASN A 282 17.75 -28.47 44.91
C ASN A 282 16.63 -28.96 45.83
N ASN A 283 15.36 -28.92 45.41
CA ASN A 283 14.26 -29.36 46.33
C ASN A 283 13.83 -30.81 46.15
N GLY A 284 14.72 -31.70 45.70
CA GLY A 284 14.50 -33.12 45.70
C GLY A 284 13.63 -33.68 44.57
N SER A 285 13.21 -32.84 43.61
CA SER A 285 12.38 -33.27 42.45
C SER A 285 13.18 -34.03 41.38
N GLY A 286 14.50 -33.98 41.43
CA GLY A 286 15.39 -34.57 40.40
C GLY A 286 15.36 -33.83 39.05
N GLN A 287 14.57 -32.77 38.91
CA GLN A 287 14.42 -31.97 37.71
C GLN A 287 15.60 -31.01 37.53
N THR A 288 16.15 -30.93 36.32
CA THR A 288 17.18 -29.96 35.98
C THR A 288 16.59 -28.57 35.77
N ALA A 289 17.43 -27.53 35.82
CA ALA A 289 16.98 -26.17 35.52
C ALA A 289 16.43 -26.04 34.08
N ASP A 290 17.04 -26.72 33.13
CA ASP A 290 16.64 -26.71 31.71
C ASP A 290 15.28 -27.40 31.51
N GLU A 291 15.04 -28.55 32.12
CA GLU A 291 13.76 -29.25 32.13
C GLU A 291 12.64 -28.40 32.73
N TYR A 292 12.92 -27.69 33.81
CA TYR A 292 12.00 -26.79 34.46
C TYR A 292 11.63 -25.59 33.57
N TRP A 293 12.62 -24.96 32.94
CA TRP A 293 12.35 -23.85 32.02
C TRP A 293 11.61 -24.31 30.77
N GLN A 294 11.91 -25.52 30.26
CA GLN A 294 11.16 -26.13 29.15
C GLN A 294 9.70 -26.35 29.53
N GLU A 295 9.43 -26.91 30.69
CA GLU A 295 8.05 -27.11 31.20
C GLU A 295 7.27 -25.79 31.33
N ILE A 296 7.93 -24.72 31.77
CA ILE A 296 7.30 -23.39 31.83
C ILE A 296 6.97 -22.88 30.42
N THR A 297 7.88 -23.05 29.47
CA THR A 297 7.67 -22.65 28.08
C THR A 297 6.51 -23.45 27.49
N ASP A 298 6.49 -24.76 27.67
CA ASP A 298 5.46 -25.64 27.16
C ASP A 298 4.08 -25.29 27.79
N ASN A 299 4.01 -25.04 29.10
CA ASN A 299 2.78 -24.62 29.77
C ASN A 299 2.29 -23.24 29.27
N PHE A 300 3.21 -22.32 28.92
CA PHE A 300 2.84 -21.03 28.38
C PHE A 300 2.33 -21.16 26.93
N GLU A 301 2.97 -22.00 26.12
CA GLU A 301 2.50 -22.32 24.77
C GLU A 301 1.14 -23.02 24.80
N ASP A 302 0.93 -23.94 25.74
CA ASP A 302 -0.36 -24.60 25.94
C ASP A 302 -1.50 -23.65 26.33
N LEU A 303 -1.19 -22.58 27.08
CA LEU A 303 -2.15 -21.53 27.44
C LEU A 303 -2.59 -20.70 26.23
N PHE A 304 -1.71 -20.52 25.25
CA PHE A 304 -1.94 -19.69 24.08
C PHE A 304 -1.93 -20.51 22.79
N GLN A 305 -2.67 -21.65 22.80
CA GLN A 305 -2.78 -22.49 21.62
C GLN A 305 -3.36 -21.70 20.45
N LEU A 306 -2.54 -21.55 19.42
CA LEU A 306 -2.93 -20.95 18.17
C LEU A 306 -3.57 -22.04 17.29
N ASP A 307 -4.89 -22.02 17.18
CA ASP A 307 -5.59 -22.91 16.25
C ASP A 307 -5.28 -22.50 14.81
N THR A 308 -4.73 -23.45 14.05
CA THR A 308 -4.45 -23.25 12.63
C THR A 308 -5.36 -24.11 11.79
N ILE A 309 -6.17 -23.45 10.94
CA ILE A 309 -7.14 -24.14 10.09
C ILE A 309 -6.85 -23.81 8.64
N THR A 310 -6.79 -24.83 7.79
CA THR A 310 -6.71 -24.64 6.33
C THR A 310 -8.12 -24.45 5.79
N LYS A 311 -8.52 -23.20 5.52
CA LYS A 311 -9.84 -22.83 5.00
C LYS A 311 -9.74 -21.78 3.91
N ASN A 312 -10.38 -22.05 2.77
CA ASN A 312 -10.47 -21.10 1.67
C ASN A 312 -11.21 -19.83 2.09
N TYR A 313 -10.76 -18.67 1.60
CA TYR A 313 -11.40 -17.39 1.89
C TYR A 313 -11.39 -16.44 0.70
N VAL A 314 -12.24 -15.42 0.76
CA VAL A 314 -12.28 -14.32 -0.21
C VAL A 314 -11.71 -13.07 0.41
N ALA A 315 -10.73 -12.47 -0.25
CA ALA A 315 -10.19 -11.17 0.11
C ALA A 315 -10.66 -10.10 -0.89
N TRP A 316 -11.40 -9.11 -0.41
CA TRP A 316 -11.78 -7.96 -1.21
C TRP A 316 -10.59 -7.01 -1.38
N ARG A 317 -10.41 -6.51 -2.58
CA ARG A 317 -9.41 -5.48 -2.86
C ARG A 317 -9.80 -4.16 -2.19
N SER A 318 -8.81 -3.33 -1.90
CA SER A 318 -9.03 -1.98 -1.39
C SER A 318 -9.45 -1.05 -2.52
N PRO A 319 -10.73 -0.64 -2.63
CA PRO A 319 -11.17 0.23 -3.71
C PRO A 319 -10.51 1.60 -3.60
N LYS A 320 -10.13 2.16 -4.76
CA LYS A 320 -9.50 3.46 -4.90
C LYS A 320 -10.43 4.39 -5.68
N LEU A 321 -10.65 5.59 -5.16
CA LEU A 321 -11.42 6.65 -5.80
C LEU A 321 -10.50 7.80 -6.15
N ASN A 322 -10.59 8.29 -7.38
CA ASN A 322 -9.88 9.49 -7.83
C ASN A 322 -10.88 10.46 -8.46
N GLY A 323 -10.71 11.73 -8.17
CA GLY A 323 -11.44 12.80 -8.80
C GLY A 323 -10.56 14.01 -9.00
N SER A 324 -10.70 14.73 -10.11
CA SER A 324 -9.99 16.00 -10.29
C SER A 324 -10.81 16.99 -11.08
N ALA A 325 -10.56 18.28 -10.81
CA ALA A 325 -11.06 19.38 -11.60
C ALA A 325 -9.92 20.35 -11.88
N SER A 326 -9.73 20.72 -13.14
CA SER A 326 -8.66 21.61 -13.55
C SER A 326 -9.11 22.67 -14.56
N TYR A 327 -8.38 23.77 -14.57
CA TYR A 327 -8.57 24.90 -15.44
C TYR A 327 -7.28 25.23 -16.20
N LYS A 328 -7.37 25.27 -17.55
CA LYS A 328 -6.28 25.54 -18.47
C LYS A 328 -6.31 26.98 -18.91
N TYR A 329 -5.14 27.65 -18.94
CA TYR A 329 -5.01 29.05 -19.35
C TYR A 329 -3.65 29.38 -19.98
N GLY A 330 -3.56 30.58 -20.60
CA GLY A 330 -2.37 31.02 -21.33
C GLY A 330 -2.24 30.33 -22.68
N LYS A 331 -2.87 30.87 -23.71
CA LYS A 331 -2.83 30.30 -25.07
C LYS A 331 -1.40 30.28 -25.62
N LYS A 332 -1.04 29.17 -26.26
CA LYS A 332 0.20 29.00 -26.99
C LYS A 332 0.15 29.90 -28.25
N VAL A 333 1.12 30.78 -28.39
CA VAL A 333 1.30 31.51 -29.66
C VAL A 333 1.95 30.54 -30.64
N LEU A 334 1.16 30.04 -31.60
CA LEU A 334 1.63 29.13 -32.63
C LEU A 334 2.63 29.85 -33.53
N LYS A 335 3.92 29.67 -33.31
CA LYS A 335 5.01 30.11 -34.24
C LYS A 335 5.53 28.97 -35.14
N GLU A 336 5.29 27.68 -34.75
CA GLU A 336 5.71 26.52 -35.53
C GLU A 336 4.80 25.31 -35.28
N CYS A 337 4.45 24.56 -36.35
CA CYS A 337 3.75 23.27 -36.24
C CYS A 337 4.66 22.21 -35.60
N ASN A 338 4.63 22.08 -34.30
CA ASN A 338 5.29 20.97 -33.63
C ASN A 338 4.24 19.88 -33.31
N CYS A 339 4.31 18.76 -34.02
CA CYS A 339 3.41 17.61 -33.92
C CYS A 339 3.69 16.78 -32.67
N THR A 340 3.83 17.38 -31.49
CA THR A 340 3.96 16.63 -30.23
C THR A 340 2.59 16.26 -29.67
N ALA A 341 2.53 15.13 -29.00
CA ALA A 341 1.32 14.42 -28.56
C ALA A 341 0.36 15.18 -27.64
N ASP A 342 0.68 16.39 -27.23
CA ASP A 342 -0.17 17.20 -26.36
C ASP A 342 -0.81 18.35 -27.16
N ASP A 343 -2.03 18.11 -27.61
CA ASP A 343 -2.83 19.02 -28.44
C ASP A 343 -3.48 20.18 -27.66
N SER A 344 -3.07 20.41 -26.38
CA SER A 344 -3.64 21.55 -25.66
C SER A 344 -2.99 22.85 -26.09
N ASP A 345 -3.81 23.79 -26.57
CA ASP A 345 -3.40 25.15 -26.91
C ASP A 345 -2.99 26.00 -25.70
N TYR A 346 -3.00 25.39 -24.51
CA TYR A 346 -2.73 26.08 -23.24
C TYR A 346 -1.38 25.68 -22.66
N LEU A 347 -0.68 26.67 -22.08
CA LEU A 347 0.63 26.47 -21.45
C LEU A 347 0.55 26.10 -19.98
N ASN A 348 -0.51 26.51 -19.30
CA ASN A 348 -0.66 26.39 -17.86
C ASN A 348 -1.95 25.68 -17.52
N GLU A 349 -1.93 24.92 -16.42
CA GLU A 349 -3.08 24.26 -15.84
C GLU A 349 -3.00 24.32 -14.32
N VAL A 350 -4.10 24.69 -13.66
CA VAL A 350 -4.26 24.62 -12.21
C VAL A 350 -5.42 23.72 -11.89
N GLY A 351 -5.35 22.99 -10.79
CA GLY A 351 -6.46 22.14 -10.42
C GLY A 351 -6.36 21.58 -9.01
N LEU A 352 -7.43 20.87 -8.66
CA LEU A 352 -7.57 20.12 -7.42
C LEU A 352 -7.76 18.65 -7.76
N GLN A 353 -7.16 17.79 -6.97
CA GLN A 353 -7.30 16.34 -7.06
C GLN A 353 -7.67 15.78 -5.70
N LEU A 354 -8.63 14.86 -5.70
CA LEU A 354 -9.07 14.10 -4.54
C LEU A 354 -8.69 12.64 -4.76
N PHE A 355 -8.16 12.01 -3.74
CA PHE A 355 -7.91 10.58 -3.71
C PHE A 355 -8.47 9.99 -2.43
N ALA A 356 -9.09 8.82 -2.54
CA ALA A 356 -9.52 8.03 -1.40
C ALA A 356 -9.21 6.56 -1.63
N ILE A 357 -8.82 5.86 -0.57
CA ILE A 357 -8.61 4.41 -0.57
C ILE A 357 -9.32 3.76 0.61
N GLY A 358 -10.05 2.67 0.33
CA GLY A 358 -10.70 1.86 1.37
C GLY A 358 -9.66 1.09 2.19
N ARG A 359 -9.63 1.30 3.49
CA ARG A 359 -8.79 0.57 4.45
C ARG A 359 -9.66 -0.17 5.48
N SER A 360 -9.07 -1.12 6.21
CA SER A 360 -9.80 -2.00 7.12
C SER A 360 -10.55 -1.27 8.24
N ARG A 361 -10.02 -0.17 8.79
CA ARG A 361 -10.67 0.60 9.86
C ARG A 361 -11.45 1.79 9.32
N ARG A 362 -10.79 2.65 8.52
CA ARG A 362 -11.39 3.86 7.95
C ARG A 362 -10.77 4.17 6.60
N PRO A 363 -11.52 4.75 5.65
CA PRO A 363 -10.95 5.22 4.40
C PRO A 363 -9.88 6.28 4.65
N GLN A 364 -8.81 6.24 3.85
CA GLN A 364 -7.79 7.28 3.82
C GLN A 364 -8.06 8.23 2.67
N PHE A 365 -7.89 9.53 2.92
CA PHE A 365 -8.15 10.59 1.95
C PHE A 365 -6.93 11.46 1.77
N SER A 366 -6.73 11.95 0.56
CA SER A 366 -5.81 13.04 0.28
C SER A 366 -6.43 14.06 -0.68
N VAL A 367 -6.06 15.32 -0.47
CA VAL A 367 -6.45 16.45 -1.31
C VAL A 367 -5.19 17.12 -1.79
N SER A 368 -5.05 17.27 -3.11
CA SER A 368 -3.88 17.91 -3.72
C SER A 368 -4.32 19.08 -4.60
N ALA A 369 -3.77 20.25 -4.36
CA ALA A 369 -3.77 21.34 -5.33
C ALA A 369 -2.53 21.21 -6.22
N PHE A 370 -2.67 21.49 -7.51
CA PHE A 370 -1.55 21.41 -8.42
C PHE A 370 -1.49 22.57 -9.40
N TYR A 371 -0.26 22.87 -9.80
CA TYR A 371 0.06 23.73 -10.93
C TYR A 371 0.94 22.98 -11.91
N TYR A 372 0.50 22.90 -13.15
CA TYR A 372 1.25 22.32 -14.27
C TYR A 372 1.59 23.40 -15.28
N ARG A 373 2.81 23.35 -15.82
CA ARG A 373 3.27 24.25 -16.86
C ARG A 373 4.13 23.51 -17.88
N ARG A 374 3.88 23.79 -19.16
CA ARG A 374 4.78 23.43 -20.25
C ARG A 374 5.93 24.45 -20.28
N LEU A 375 7.13 24.01 -19.89
CA LEU A 375 8.34 24.86 -19.82
C LEU A 375 8.95 25.03 -21.20
N PHE A 376 9.09 23.93 -21.92
CA PHE A 376 9.61 23.86 -23.30
C PHE A 376 8.72 22.95 -24.13
N SER A 377 8.98 22.87 -25.44
CA SER A 377 8.22 21.96 -26.32
C SER A 377 8.34 20.48 -25.91
N PHE A 378 9.46 20.13 -25.30
CA PHE A 378 9.78 18.76 -24.87
C PHE A 378 9.72 18.54 -23.36
N LEU A 379 9.54 19.58 -22.54
CA LEU A 379 9.61 19.49 -21.08
C LEU A 379 8.43 20.18 -20.41
N SER A 380 7.80 19.49 -19.48
CA SER A 380 6.74 20.01 -18.64
C SER A 380 7.05 19.79 -17.16
N GLY A 381 6.61 20.71 -16.31
CA GLY A 381 6.75 20.64 -14.87
C GLY A 381 5.40 20.67 -14.18
N LYS A 382 5.27 19.98 -13.07
CA LYS A 382 4.10 19.97 -12.18
C LYS A 382 4.57 20.19 -10.74
N ILE A 383 3.91 21.07 -10.02
CA ILE A 383 4.10 21.26 -8.58
C ILE A 383 2.79 20.88 -7.91
N THR A 384 2.85 20.18 -6.81
CA THR A 384 1.69 19.74 -6.02
C THR A 384 1.84 20.21 -4.58
N TYR A 385 0.70 20.54 -3.97
CA TYR A 385 0.58 20.72 -2.53
C TYR A 385 -0.50 19.77 -2.04
N THR A 386 -0.14 18.80 -1.21
CA THR A 386 -1.01 17.71 -0.76
C THR A 386 -1.22 17.79 0.76
N ALA A 387 -2.46 17.65 1.17
CA ALA A 387 -2.85 17.39 2.55
C ALA A 387 -3.46 16.00 2.65
N ASP A 388 -2.91 15.17 3.53
CA ASP A 388 -3.32 13.78 3.74
C ASP A 388 -3.23 13.36 5.22
N GLY A 389 -3.31 12.07 5.48
CA GLY A 389 -3.18 11.51 6.83
C GLY A 389 -1.77 11.50 7.41
N PHE A 390 -0.74 11.75 6.61
CA PHE A 390 0.67 11.79 7.04
C PHE A 390 1.14 13.21 7.30
N SER A 391 0.79 14.14 6.40
CA SER A 391 1.23 15.52 6.45
C SER A 391 0.16 16.45 5.89
N LYS A 392 0.11 17.67 6.43
CA LYS A 392 -0.72 18.75 5.90
C LYS A 392 0.06 19.72 5.00
N THR A 393 1.35 19.51 4.85
CA THR A 393 2.29 20.43 4.17
C THR A 393 3.19 19.72 3.16
N ASN A 394 2.70 18.66 2.55
CA ASN A 394 3.46 17.89 1.56
C ASN A 394 3.52 18.64 0.22
N VAL A 395 4.72 19.03 -0.22
CA VAL A 395 4.98 19.64 -1.52
C VAL A 395 5.70 18.64 -2.40
N GLY A 396 5.12 18.37 -3.56
CA GLY A 396 5.69 17.48 -4.56
C GLY A 396 6.09 18.21 -5.84
N ILE A 397 6.98 17.59 -6.62
CA ILE A 397 7.37 18.03 -7.95
C ILE A 397 7.28 16.85 -8.92
N GLY A 398 6.85 17.17 -10.15
CA GLY A 398 6.87 16.24 -11.27
C GLY A 398 7.51 16.89 -12.48
N LEU A 399 8.31 16.14 -13.19
CA LEU A 399 8.87 16.51 -14.50
C LEU A 399 8.46 15.44 -15.50
N SER A 400 8.06 15.88 -16.69
CA SER A 400 7.79 14.99 -17.83
C SER A 400 8.44 15.53 -19.07
N SER A 401 9.16 14.68 -19.77
CA SER A 401 9.86 15.02 -21.03
C SER A 401 9.42 14.10 -22.14
N HIS A 402 9.21 14.69 -23.33
CA HIS A 402 8.89 13.97 -24.56
C HIS A 402 9.87 14.40 -25.65
N ILE A 403 10.80 13.52 -26.01
CA ILE A 403 11.84 13.74 -27.02
C ILE A 403 11.72 12.69 -28.10
N GLY A 404 11.35 13.10 -29.31
CA GLY A 404 11.03 12.17 -30.40
C GLY A 404 9.86 11.28 -30.00
N ASN A 405 10.09 9.96 -29.92
CA ASN A 405 9.10 8.99 -29.51
C ASN A 405 9.27 8.53 -28.04
N VAL A 406 10.27 9.06 -27.33
CA VAL A 406 10.53 8.68 -25.94
C VAL A 406 9.84 9.64 -24.99
N ASN A 407 9.03 9.11 -24.10
CA ASN A 407 8.48 9.83 -22.96
C ASN A 407 9.14 9.33 -21.67
N PHE A 408 9.64 10.27 -20.88
CA PHE A 408 10.20 10.04 -19.55
C PHE A 408 9.46 10.93 -18.56
N TYR A 409 9.17 10.40 -17.38
CA TYR A 409 8.65 11.20 -16.28
C TYR A 409 9.24 10.77 -14.95
N ILE A 410 9.36 11.72 -14.04
CA ILE A 410 9.72 11.52 -12.64
C ILE A 410 8.85 12.41 -11.76
N MET A 411 8.38 11.87 -10.65
CA MET A 411 7.62 12.60 -9.64
C MET A 411 8.10 12.20 -8.25
N ALA A 412 8.20 13.17 -7.37
CA ALA A 412 8.55 12.97 -5.97
C ALA A 412 7.69 13.88 -5.09
N ASP A 413 7.18 13.33 -4.00
CA ASP A 413 6.41 14.07 -3.01
C ASP A 413 7.27 14.41 -1.80
N ASN A 414 6.81 15.39 -1.01
CA ASN A 414 7.44 15.79 0.26
C ASN A 414 8.87 16.34 0.13
N LEU A 415 9.10 17.16 -0.88
CA LEU A 415 10.43 17.66 -1.27
C LEU A 415 11.20 18.36 -0.16
N PHE A 416 10.52 19.09 0.72
CA PHE A 416 11.20 19.83 1.80
C PHE A 416 11.88 18.88 2.79
N GLU A 417 11.46 17.65 2.86
CA GLU A 417 12.02 16.65 3.75
C GLU A 417 13.08 15.77 3.09
N TYR A 418 13.29 15.89 1.76
CA TYR A 418 14.37 15.16 1.07
C TYR A 418 15.77 15.55 1.52
N GLN A 419 15.95 16.74 2.11
CA GLN A 419 17.21 17.13 2.76
C GLN A 419 17.51 16.28 3.99
N ASN A 420 16.46 15.73 4.64
CA ASN A 420 16.56 14.79 5.73
C ASN A 420 15.35 13.85 5.70
N LEU A 421 15.41 12.81 4.88
CA LEU A 421 14.35 11.81 4.72
C LEU A 421 13.91 11.15 6.05
N ALA A 422 14.79 11.18 7.06
CA ALA A 422 14.42 10.67 8.37
C ALA A 422 13.32 11.50 9.06
N LYS A 423 13.12 12.76 8.67
CA LYS A 423 12.03 13.62 9.19
C LYS A 423 10.70 13.40 8.44
N ALA A 424 10.75 12.77 7.28
CA ALA A 424 9.57 12.56 6.46
C ALA A 424 8.59 11.59 7.13
N ASN A 425 7.35 12.01 7.32
CA ASN A 425 6.27 11.11 7.69
C ASN A 425 5.79 10.28 6.49
N TYR A 426 6.04 10.74 5.27
CA TYR A 426 5.72 10.06 4.02
C TYR A 426 6.70 10.46 2.95
N ALA A 427 7.16 9.50 2.17
CA ALA A 427 7.95 9.74 0.97
C ALA A 427 7.42 8.89 -0.18
N SER A 428 7.38 9.45 -1.38
CA SER A 428 7.05 8.72 -2.59
C SER A 428 7.93 9.12 -3.76
N LEU A 429 8.26 8.15 -4.59
CA LEU A 429 8.95 8.32 -5.85
C LEU A 429 8.23 7.56 -6.94
N GLN A 430 8.03 8.23 -8.06
CA GLN A 430 7.46 7.63 -9.24
C GLN A 430 8.28 8.02 -10.46
N LEU A 431 8.58 7.05 -11.31
CA LEU A 431 9.30 7.29 -12.57
C LEU A 431 8.82 6.32 -13.65
N GLY A 432 9.02 6.70 -14.91
CA GLY A 432 8.71 5.79 -16.02
C GLY A 432 9.24 6.26 -17.35
N PHE A 433 9.50 5.26 -18.23
CA PHE A 433 9.98 5.40 -19.58
C PHE A 433 9.07 4.67 -20.56
N ASN A 434 8.58 5.36 -21.56
CA ASN A 434 7.66 4.82 -22.54
C ASN A 434 8.02 5.27 -23.95
N TYR A 435 7.77 4.42 -24.93
CA TYR A 435 7.74 4.81 -26.33
C TYR A 435 6.31 5.18 -26.74
N ILE A 436 6.13 6.38 -27.28
CA ILE A 436 4.84 6.93 -27.68
C ILE A 436 4.93 7.34 -29.15
N PHE A 437 4.00 6.87 -29.94
CA PHE A 437 3.93 7.17 -31.38
C PHE A 437 2.72 8.05 -31.65
N PRO A 438 2.89 9.26 -32.18
CA PRO A 438 1.81 10.20 -32.42
C PRO A 438 0.84 9.68 -33.49
N MET A 439 -0.38 10.18 -33.49
CA MET A 439 -1.30 10.01 -34.61
C MET A 439 -0.78 10.81 -35.79
N GLU A 440 -0.68 10.19 -36.97
CA GLU A 440 -0.32 10.91 -38.20
C GLU A 440 -1.45 11.89 -38.51
N LYS A 441 -1.15 13.18 -38.51
CA LYS A 441 -2.02 14.21 -39.09
C LYS A 441 -1.90 14.06 -40.61
N LYS A 442 -2.95 13.54 -41.26
CA LYS A 442 -3.10 13.62 -42.72
C LYS A 442 -3.60 14.98 -43.14
#